data_39e48018cd336ab04e6dc0123bd5d24e
#
_entry.id   39e48018cd336ab04e6dc0123bd5d24e
#
_cell.length_a   1.000
_cell.length_b   1.000
_cell.length_c   1.000
_cell.angle_alpha   90.00
_cell.angle_beta   90.00
_cell.angle_gamma   90.00
#
_symmetry.space_group_name_H-M   'P 1'
#
loop_
_entity.id
_entity.type
_entity.pdbx_description
1 polymer ?
#
loop_
_entity_poly.entity_id
_entity_poly.type
_entity_poly.pdbx_seq_one_letter_code
_entity_poly.pdbx_strand_id
1 'polypeptide(L)'
;MTEWDEAERRVEKAHELYERGRWQEAADELRAAIAINPYNGSWHFNLGLTYDAMDRFEDAIGAYRQALEIDPEDVEVLNALGHDCTRAAEFDAAIAYFERVEAIDPAYEPGYCNRIIAYAEKGDHERAEETFYLARQYKEKCPVCFYNIGHSLFARGLFDRALWCWQQVIEMDPDHPQVHARIADAYWAKGELSAARGHFIEELRASPGDLDVLLDLGELLVEMGERAAAGEKFRQVLELSPEECTAHFHLGQLAQQDGDLQGALERYRRVLKNDRAYPAAHLKLAQIYHLRGGRSEALYHANCELAQPAHEEQTLLELGNLLMDLGQLGSAEVAFGRVLSVNPRSAGARHNLAVTLLMAGRTDEGIEHAKQALKIQPKYMLAMHNLTLAYLTKRDFTRARFWLGEALDIAPDEPQLRQLRARVRMARLMAAARAWPRRLLRRAS
;
A
#
# COMPACT_ATOMS: atom_id res chain seq x y z
N MET A 1 -54.66 -23.89 6.94
CA MET A 1 -53.52 -23.09 6.63
C MET A 1 -52.98 -23.60 5.34
N THR A 2 -52.97 -22.79 4.31
CA THR A 2 -52.52 -23.20 2.98
C THR A 2 -50.96 -23.15 2.91
N GLU A 3 -50.36 -23.86 1.98
CA GLU A 3 -48.89 -23.76 1.75
C GLU A 3 -48.46 -22.31 1.50
N TRP A 4 -49.34 -21.52 0.89
CA TRP A 4 -49.15 -20.10 0.66
C TRP A 4 -49.06 -19.31 1.98
N ASP A 5 -49.99 -19.53 2.89
CA ASP A 5 -49.99 -18.86 4.22
C ASP A 5 -48.71 -19.23 5.03
N GLU A 6 -48.15 -20.42 4.77
CA GLU A 6 -46.92 -20.84 5.40
C GLU A 6 -45.72 -20.09 4.80
N ALA A 7 -45.65 -19.95 3.48
CA ALA A 7 -44.54 -19.22 2.80
C ALA A 7 -44.50 -17.75 3.21
N GLU A 8 -45.66 -17.06 3.25
CA GLU A 8 -45.75 -15.66 3.64
C GLU A 8 -45.24 -15.45 5.07
N ARG A 9 -45.65 -16.32 6.00
CA ARG A 9 -45.16 -16.23 7.40
C ARG A 9 -43.65 -16.46 7.52
N ARG A 10 -43.08 -17.30 6.67
CA ARG A 10 -41.61 -17.48 6.61
C ARG A 10 -40.92 -16.21 6.13
N VAL A 11 -41.49 -15.53 5.15
CA VAL A 11 -40.95 -14.24 4.65
C VAL A 11 -41.04 -13.13 5.71
N GLU A 12 -42.19 -13.03 6.42
CA GLU A 12 -42.36 -12.10 7.52
C GLU A 12 -41.31 -12.36 8.61
N LYS A 13 -41.13 -13.65 8.99
CA LYS A 13 -40.09 -14.05 9.95
C LYS A 13 -38.67 -13.73 9.45
N ALA A 14 -38.40 -13.94 8.17
CA ALA A 14 -37.12 -13.60 7.58
C ALA A 14 -36.80 -12.10 7.66
N HIS A 15 -37.83 -11.26 7.41
CA HIS A 15 -37.70 -9.81 7.55
C HIS A 15 -37.35 -9.40 8.98
N GLU A 16 -38.07 -9.95 10.00
CA GLU A 16 -37.74 -9.70 11.39
C GLU A 16 -36.33 -10.16 11.79
N LEU A 17 -35.87 -11.29 11.24
CA LEU A 17 -34.52 -11.81 11.47
C LEU A 17 -33.46 -10.91 10.83
N TYR A 18 -33.72 -10.44 9.62
CA TYR A 18 -32.82 -9.51 8.90
C TYR A 18 -32.63 -8.21 9.68
N GLU A 19 -33.70 -7.60 10.16
CA GLU A 19 -33.63 -6.37 10.98
C GLU A 19 -32.87 -6.56 12.30
N ARG A 20 -32.85 -7.79 12.84
CA ARG A 20 -32.08 -8.14 14.04
C ARG A 20 -30.64 -8.55 13.76
N GLY A 21 -30.18 -8.46 12.52
CA GLY A 21 -28.82 -8.87 12.10
C GLY A 21 -28.61 -10.40 12.08
N ARG A 22 -29.68 -11.20 12.15
CA ARG A 22 -29.63 -12.68 12.10
C ARG A 22 -29.73 -13.16 10.67
N TRP A 23 -28.86 -12.69 9.83
CA TRP A 23 -28.94 -12.82 8.36
C TRP A 23 -28.93 -14.27 7.88
N GLN A 24 -28.11 -15.16 8.50
CA GLN A 24 -28.10 -16.58 8.09
C GLN A 24 -29.47 -17.23 8.31
N GLU A 25 -30.15 -16.95 9.41
CA GLU A 25 -31.46 -17.51 9.70
C GLU A 25 -32.53 -16.87 8.81
N ALA A 26 -32.40 -15.60 8.46
CA ALA A 26 -33.26 -14.94 7.48
C ALA A 26 -33.14 -15.60 6.11
N ALA A 27 -31.93 -15.87 5.64
CA ALA A 27 -31.70 -16.58 4.39
C ALA A 27 -32.28 -18.00 4.38
N ASP A 28 -32.23 -18.71 5.52
CA ASP A 28 -32.81 -20.07 5.65
C ASP A 28 -34.33 -20.04 5.55
N GLU A 29 -35.02 -19.05 6.16
CA GLU A 29 -36.47 -18.88 6.05
C GLU A 29 -36.88 -18.45 4.63
N LEU A 30 -36.14 -17.55 3.98
CA LEU A 30 -36.39 -17.17 2.57
C LEU A 30 -36.24 -18.35 1.63
N ARG A 31 -35.19 -19.15 1.77
CA ARG A 31 -35.02 -20.38 0.98
C ARG A 31 -36.18 -21.37 1.18
N ALA A 32 -36.66 -21.51 2.41
CA ALA A 32 -37.80 -22.38 2.69
C ALA A 32 -39.09 -21.82 2.09
N ALA A 33 -39.30 -20.49 2.06
CA ALA A 33 -40.42 -19.86 1.37
C ALA A 33 -40.35 -20.04 -0.17
N ILE A 34 -39.16 -19.81 -0.75
CA ILE A 34 -38.88 -20.00 -2.17
C ILE A 34 -39.11 -21.47 -2.61
N ALA A 35 -38.80 -22.43 -1.75
CA ALA A 35 -39.06 -23.85 -2.03
C ALA A 35 -40.56 -24.16 -2.17
N ILE A 36 -41.43 -23.38 -1.51
CA ILE A 36 -42.90 -23.50 -1.62
C ILE A 36 -43.38 -22.79 -2.89
N ASN A 37 -42.87 -21.58 -3.17
CA ASN A 37 -43.20 -20.83 -4.37
C ASN A 37 -41.96 -20.22 -5.01
N PRO A 38 -41.36 -20.90 -6.00
CA PRO A 38 -40.14 -20.44 -6.66
C PRO A 38 -40.34 -19.28 -7.65
N TYR A 39 -41.59 -18.90 -7.94
CA TYR A 39 -41.90 -17.87 -8.93
C TYR A 39 -42.20 -16.49 -8.31
N ASN A 40 -41.78 -16.26 -7.08
CA ASN A 40 -41.91 -14.95 -6.44
C ASN A 40 -40.57 -14.17 -6.52
N GLY A 41 -40.49 -13.21 -7.45
CA GLY A 41 -39.28 -12.41 -7.68
C GLY A 41 -38.81 -11.64 -6.45
N SER A 42 -39.77 -11.08 -5.69
CA SER A 42 -39.43 -10.32 -4.46
C SER A 42 -38.75 -11.18 -3.37
N TRP A 43 -39.07 -12.46 -3.28
CA TRP A 43 -38.44 -13.36 -2.33
C TRP A 43 -37.00 -13.69 -2.72
N HIS A 44 -36.73 -13.86 -4.01
CA HIS A 44 -35.38 -14.01 -4.54
C HIS A 44 -34.57 -12.71 -4.36
N PHE A 45 -35.19 -11.55 -4.57
CA PHE A 45 -34.57 -10.25 -4.32
C PHE A 45 -34.19 -10.10 -2.84
N ASN A 46 -35.10 -10.36 -1.92
CA ASN A 46 -34.84 -10.30 -0.48
C ASN A 46 -33.76 -11.30 -0.03
N LEU A 47 -33.70 -12.49 -0.67
CA LEU A 47 -32.61 -13.43 -0.43
C LEU A 47 -31.26 -12.87 -0.90
N GLY A 48 -31.24 -12.19 -2.04
CA GLY A 48 -30.06 -11.48 -2.55
C GLY A 48 -29.59 -10.41 -1.57
N LEU A 49 -30.47 -9.51 -1.14
CA LEU A 49 -30.18 -8.50 -0.12
C LEU A 49 -29.64 -9.11 1.18
N THR A 50 -30.18 -10.28 1.57
CA THR A 50 -29.72 -10.99 2.77
C THR A 50 -28.29 -11.52 2.61
N TYR A 51 -27.96 -12.03 1.44
CA TYR A 51 -26.60 -12.48 1.13
C TYR A 51 -25.61 -11.30 1.00
N ASP A 52 -26.04 -10.18 0.41
CA ASP A 52 -25.23 -8.94 0.35
C ASP A 52 -24.88 -8.45 1.75
N ALA A 53 -25.85 -8.42 2.67
CA ALA A 53 -25.61 -8.08 4.09
C ALA A 53 -24.63 -9.03 4.82
N MET A 54 -24.36 -10.21 4.26
CA MET A 54 -23.38 -11.19 4.75
C MET A 54 -22.05 -11.14 3.99
N ASP A 55 -21.85 -10.18 3.11
CA ASP A 55 -20.72 -10.07 2.17
C ASP A 55 -20.54 -11.30 1.24
N ARG A 56 -21.65 -12.01 0.96
CA ARG A 56 -21.70 -13.20 0.09
C ARG A 56 -22.17 -12.82 -1.31
N PHE A 57 -21.35 -12.04 -2.02
CA PHE A 57 -21.73 -11.39 -3.29
C PHE A 57 -22.09 -12.39 -4.40
N GLU A 58 -21.37 -13.51 -4.52
CA GLU A 58 -21.67 -14.53 -5.54
C GLU A 58 -23.03 -15.18 -5.30
N ASP A 59 -23.41 -15.43 -4.06
CA ASP A 59 -24.72 -15.97 -3.71
C ASP A 59 -25.82 -14.93 -3.94
N ALA A 60 -25.57 -13.65 -3.60
CA ALA A 60 -26.49 -12.55 -3.86
C ALA A 60 -26.74 -12.36 -5.36
N ILE A 61 -25.69 -12.34 -6.18
CA ILE A 61 -25.75 -12.30 -7.65
C ILE A 61 -26.62 -13.46 -8.19
N GLY A 62 -26.42 -14.67 -7.62
CA GLY A 62 -27.24 -15.83 -7.98
C GLY A 62 -28.73 -15.63 -7.71
N ALA A 63 -29.07 -15.10 -6.54
CA ALA A 63 -30.45 -14.85 -6.12
C ALA A 63 -31.08 -13.71 -6.95
N TYR A 64 -30.39 -12.63 -7.22
CA TYR A 64 -30.87 -11.53 -8.09
C TYR A 64 -31.11 -11.98 -9.52
N ARG A 65 -30.25 -12.86 -10.09
CA ARG A 65 -30.46 -13.43 -11.41
C ARG A 65 -31.76 -14.23 -11.47
N GLN A 66 -32.07 -14.99 -10.40
CA GLN A 66 -33.37 -15.70 -10.32
C GLN A 66 -34.56 -14.72 -10.22
N ALA A 67 -34.42 -13.61 -9.51
CA ALA A 67 -35.44 -12.56 -9.49
C ALA A 67 -35.67 -11.98 -10.90
N LEU A 68 -34.61 -11.72 -11.68
CA LEU A 68 -34.69 -11.19 -13.05
C LEU A 68 -35.20 -12.21 -14.08
N GLU A 69 -35.13 -13.52 -13.83
CA GLU A 69 -35.79 -14.53 -14.67
C GLU A 69 -37.31 -14.41 -14.56
N ILE A 70 -37.82 -13.89 -13.43
CA ILE A 70 -39.27 -13.71 -13.18
C ILE A 70 -39.73 -12.34 -13.68
N ASP A 71 -39.00 -11.28 -13.35
CA ASP A 71 -39.22 -9.92 -13.85
C ASP A 71 -37.91 -9.33 -14.41
N PRO A 72 -37.71 -9.40 -15.74
CA PRO A 72 -36.50 -8.94 -16.39
C PRO A 72 -36.28 -7.42 -16.39
N GLU A 73 -37.33 -6.64 -16.09
CA GLU A 73 -37.27 -5.17 -16.15
C GLU A 73 -37.31 -4.52 -14.76
N ASP A 74 -37.19 -5.31 -13.69
CA ASP A 74 -37.12 -4.79 -12.32
C ASP A 74 -35.84 -3.98 -12.15
N VAL A 75 -36.00 -2.66 -12.08
CA VAL A 75 -34.89 -1.69 -11.96
C VAL A 75 -34.14 -1.80 -10.65
N GLU A 76 -34.83 -2.13 -9.56
CA GLU A 76 -34.20 -2.27 -8.24
C GLU A 76 -33.31 -3.51 -8.21
N VAL A 77 -33.82 -4.64 -8.75
CA VAL A 77 -33.04 -5.88 -8.86
C VAL A 77 -31.84 -5.70 -9.78
N LEU A 78 -32.02 -5.05 -10.94
CA LEU A 78 -30.92 -4.74 -11.87
C LEU A 78 -29.84 -3.89 -11.21
N ASN A 79 -30.24 -2.87 -10.44
CA ASN A 79 -29.32 -1.98 -9.76
C ASN A 79 -28.57 -2.71 -8.64
N ALA A 80 -29.26 -3.52 -7.82
CA ALA A 80 -28.63 -4.32 -6.76
C ALA A 80 -27.65 -5.35 -7.36
N LEU A 81 -28.05 -6.03 -8.43
CA LEU A 81 -27.18 -6.98 -9.14
C LEU A 81 -25.91 -6.29 -9.69
N GLY A 82 -26.08 -5.11 -10.30
CA GLY A 82 -24.94 -4.31 -10.78
C GLY A 82 -24.01 -3.87 -9.65
N HIS A 83 -24.57 -3.50 -8.50
CA HIS A 83 -23.79 -3.15 -7.31
C HIS A 83 -22.93 -4.33 -6.82
N ASP A 84 -23.54 -5.53 -6.67
CA ASP A 84 -22.80 -6.70 -6.19
C ASP A 84 -21.80 -7.23 -7.23
N CYS A 85 -22.10 -7.12 -8.52
CA CYS A 85 -21.11 -7.38 -9.57
C CYS A 85 -19.90 -6.43 -9.46
N THR A 86 -20.12 -5.16 -9.08
CA THR A 86 -19.01 -4.22 -8.84
C THR A 86 -18.15 -4.68 -7.65
N ARG A 87 -18.77 -5.08 -6.54
CA ARG A 87 -18.07 -5.60 -5.35
C ARG A 87 -17.33 -6.92 -5.64
N ALA A 88 -17.86 -7.75 -6.53
CA ALA A 88 -17.21 -8.98 -7.01
C ALA A 88 -16.14 -8.73 -8.08
N ALA A 89 -15.84 -7.46 -8.42
CA ALA A 89 -14.95 -7.04 -9.49
C ALA A 89 -15.36 -7.51 -10.90
N GLU A 90 -16.66 -7.87 -11.10
CA GLU A 90 -17.25 -8.18 -12.39
C GLU A 90 -17.71 -6.88 -13.11
N PHE A 91 -16.81 -5.93 -13.31
CA PHE A 91 -17.13 -4.56 -13.72
C PHE A 91 -17.89 -4.46 -15.05
N ASP A 92 -17.54 -5.29 -16.05
CA ASP A 92 -18.24 -5.28 -17.35
C ASP A 92 -19.69 -5.72 -17.22
N ALA A 93 -19.97 -6.72 -16.38
CA ALA A 93 -21.32 -7.18 -16.10
C ALA A 93 -22.10 -6.11 -15.32
N ALA A 94 -21.49 -5.50 -14.32
CA ALA A 94 -22.07 -4.41 -13.53
C ALA A 94 -22.53 -3.25 -14.44
N ILE A 95 -21.63 -2.78 -15.30
CA ILE A 95 -21.90 -1.69 -16.24
C ILE A 95 -23.07 -2.04 -17.16
N ALA A 96 -23.12 -3.27 -17.71
CA ALA A 96 -24.22 -3.70 -18.56
C ALA A 96 -25.57 -3.71 -17.84
N TYR A 97 -25.62 -4.08 -16.55
CA TYR A 97 -26.85 -3.99 -15.76
C TYR A 97 -27.28 -2.53 -15.52
N PHE A 98 -26.35 -1.62 -15.20
CA PHE A 98 -26.66 -0.20 -15.04
C PHE A 98 -27.10 0.47 -16.35
N GLU A 99 -26.57 0.06 -17.51
CA GLU A 99 -27.05 0.52 -18.82
C GLU A 99 -28.49 0.04 -19.10
N ARG A 100 -28.84 -1.15 -18.64
CA ARG A 100 -30.23 -1.63 -18.69
C ARG A 100 -31.15 -0.82 -17.77
N VAL A 101 -30.69 -0.49 -16.55
CA VAL A 101 -31.43 0.42 -15.65
C VAL A 101 -31.71 1.74 -16.35
N GLU A 102 -30.73 2.38 -16.96
CA GLU A 102 -30.88 3.64 -17.70
C GLU A 102 -31.87 3.51 -18.87
N ALA A 103 -31.84 2.39 -19.58
CA ALA A 103 -32.72 2.17 -20.71
C ALA A 103 -34.20 2.01 -20.28
N ILE A 104 -34.46 1.46 -19.06
CA ILE A 104 -35.80 1.26 -18.52
C ILE A 104 -36.32 2.51 -17.84
N ASP A 105 -35.51 3.06 -16.92
CA ASP A 105 -35.81 4.29 -16.19
C ASP A 105 -34.61 5.25 -16.22
N PRO A 106 -34.56 6.17 -17.19
CA PRO A 106 -33.49 7.17 -17.29
C PRO A 106 -33.40 8.13 -16.10
N ALA A 107 -34.44 8.22 -15.25
CA ALA A 107 -34.46 9.08 -14.08
C ALA A 107 -34.04 8.36 -12.80
N TYR A 108 -33.72 7.07 -12.85
CA TYR A 108 -33.32 6.27 -11.70
C TYR A 108 -31.88 6.61 -11.28
N GLU A 109 -31.75 7.56 -10.37
CA GLU A 109 -30.47 8.13 -9.90
C GLU A 109 -29.46 7.08 -9.36
N PRO A 110 -29.84 6.07 -8.55
CA PRO A 110 -28.88 5.10 -8.01
C PRO A 110 -28.10 4.37 -9.09
N GLY A 111 -28.71 4.11 -10.26
CA GLY A 111 -28.03 3.47 -11.38
C GLY A 111 -26.82 4.25 -11.91
N TYR A 112 -26.92 5.57 -11.98
CA TYR A 112 -25.80 6.43 -12.37
C TYR A 112 -24.72 6.48 -11.28
N CYS A 113 -25.12 6.63 -10.02
CA CYS A 113 -24.18 6.70 -8.90
C CYS A 113 -23.32 5.44 -8.82
N ASN A 114 -23.94 4.27 -8.95
CA ASN A 114 -23.26 2.98 -8.91
C ASN A 114 -22.41 2.73 -10.17
N ARG A 115 -22.89 3.18 -11.35
CA ARG A 115 -22.11 3.06 -12.59
C ARG A 115 -20.86 3.93 -12.57
N ILE A 116 -20.88 5.11 -11.93
CA ILE A 116 -19.68 5.93 -11.70
C ILE A 116 -18.64 5.13 -10.92
N ILE A 117 -19.05 4.43 -9.84
CA ILE A 117 -18.14 3.57 -9.06
C ILE A 117 -17.59 2.45 -9.93
N ALA A 118 -18.46 1.71 -10.66
CA ALA A 118 -18.05 0.59 -11.49
C ALA A 118 -17.00 0.99 -12.55
N TYR A 119 -17.19 2.14 -13.20
CA TYR A 119 -16.18 2.67 -14.12
C TYR A 119 -14.90 3.10 -13.42
N ALA A 120 -14.99 3.74 -12.24
CA ALA A 120 -13.83 4.18 -11.49
C ALA A 120 -12.98 2.99 -11.02
N GLU A 121 -13.60 1.96 -10.46
CA GLU A 121 -12.93 0.72 -10.02
C GLU A 121 -12.33 -0.07 -11.18
N LYS A 122 -12.98 -0.06 -12.34
CA LYS A 122 -12.42 -0.62 -13.58
C LYS A 122 -11.20 0.15 -14.08
N GLY A 123 -10.98 1.39 -13.60
CA GLY A 123 -9.96 2.31 -14.08
C GLY A 123 -10.39 3.12 -15.32
N ASP A 124 -11.64 3.04 -15.74
CA ASP A 124 -12.20 3.81 -16.86
C ASP A 124 -12.76 5.14 -16.35
N HIS A 125 -11.85 5.97 -15.87
CA HIS A 125 -12.19 7.26 -15.25
C HIS A 125 -12.85 8.26 -16.21
N GLU A 126 -12.62 8.13 -17.52
CA GLU A 126 -13.25 9.00 -18.54
C GLU A 126 -14.75 8.73 -18.61
N ARG A 127 -15.13 7.47 -18.68
CA ARG A 127 -16.54 7.08 -18.66
C ARG A 127 -17.22 7.33 -17.32
N ALA A 128 -16.49 7.23 -16.21
CA ALA A 128 -17.01 7.65 -14.90
C ALA A 128 -17.39 9.13 -14.93
N GLU A 129 -16.54 9.98 -15.50
CA GLU A 129 -16.80 11.42 -15.64
C GLU A 129 -17.95 11.72 -16.62
N GLU A 130 -18.03 11.03 -17.75
CA GLU A 130 -19.16 11.13 -18.68
C GLU A 130 -20.49 10.75 -18.01
N THR A 131 -20.49 9.65 -17.25
CA THR A 131 -21.66 9.18 -16.49
C THR A 131 -22.10 10.19 -15.45
N PHE A 132 -21.15 10.85 -14.77
CA PHE A 132 -21.44 11.92 -13.82
C PHE A 132 -22.15 13.12 -14.50
N TYR A 133 -21.66 13.56 -15.66
CA TYR A 133 -22.30 14.66 -16.38
C TYR A 133 -23.69 14.25 -16.91
N LEU A 134 -23.88 13.01 -17.30
CA LEU A 134 -25.18 12.48 -17.71
C LEU A 134 -26.16 12.46 -16.53
N ALA A 135 -25.76 11.95 -15.37
CA ALA A 135 -26.56 11.95 -14.15
C ALA A 135 -27.05 13.37 -13.77
N ARG A 136 -26.21 14.39 -13.92
CA ARG A 136 -26.56 15.79 -13.63
C ARG A 136 -27.61 16.39 -14.53
N GLN A 137 -27.88 15.80 -15.70
CA GLN A 137 -28.99 16.24 -16.57
C GLN A 137 -30.35 15.89 -15.96
N TYR A 138 -30.42 14.82 -15.18
CA TYR A 138 -31.64 14.38 -14.51
C TYR A 138 -31.74 14.93 -13.07
N LYS A 139 -30.61 14.99 -12.35
CA LYS A 139 -30.54 15.53 -11.01
C LYS A 139 -29.25 16.34 -10.83
N GLU A 140 -29.37 17.66 -10.88
CA GLU A 140 -28.24 18.58 -10.83
C GLU A 140 -27.46 18.45 -9.50
N LYS A 141 -28.16 18.21 -8.39
CA LYS A 141 -27.61 18.13 -7.03
C LYS A 141 -27.82 16.73 -6.45
N CYS A 142 -26.84 15.85 -6.65
CA CYS A 142 -26.81 14.53 -6.10
C CYS A 142 -25.52 14.35 -5.27
N PRO A 143 -25.58 14.36 -3.91
CA PRO A 143 -24.40 14.22 -3.06
C PRO A 143 -23.62 12.95 -3.38
N VAL A 144 -24.29 11.81 -3.57
CA VAL A 144 -23.67 10.51 -3.85
C VAL A 144 -22.89 10.53 -5.18
N CYS A 145 -23.45 11.13 -6.24
CA CYS A 145 -22.73 11.24 -7.51
C CYS A 145 -21.48 12.12 -7.40
N PHE A 146 -21.56 13.24 -6.66
CA PHE A 146 -20.40 14.09 -6.39
C PHE A 146 -19.36 13.40 -5.53
N TYR A 147 -19.81 12.62 -4.53
CA TYR A 147 -18.92 11.84 -3.69
C TYR A 147 -18.14 10.81 -4.52
N ASN A 148 -18.83 10.03 -5.35
CA ASN A 148 -18.26 8.96 -6.16
C ASN A 148 -17.30 9.49 -7.25
N ILE A 149 -17.66 10.58 -7.95
CA ILE A 149 -16.75 11.16 -8.93
C ILE A 149 -15.52 11.79 -8.27
N GLY A 150 -15.66 12.30 -7.05
CA GLY A 150 -14.53 12.76 -6.24
C GLY A 150 -13.47 11.66 -6.05
N HIS A 151 -13.89 10.42 -5.77
CA HIS A 151 -12.96 9.27 -5.68
C HIS A 151 -12.24 9.00 -7.01
N SER A 152 -12.95 8.99 -8.13
CA SER A 152 -12.34 8.81 -9.45
C SER A 152 -11.31 9.88 -9.77
N LEU A 153 -11.61 11.14 -9.44
CA LEU A 153 -10.70 12.27 -9.64
C LEU A 153 -9.48 12.17 -8.73
N PHE A 154 -9.67 11.77 -7.47
CA PHE A 154 -8.58 11.55 -6.51
C PHE A 154 -7.61 10.46 -7.00
N ALA A 155 -8.12 9.33 -7.47
CA ALA A 155 -7.31 8.24 -8.01
C ALA A 155 -6.44 8.68 -9.22
N ARG A 156 -6.90 9.68 -9.99
CA ARG A 156 -6.13 10.31 -11.08
C ARG A 156 -5.11 11.36 -10.62
N GLY A 157 -5.02 11.64 -9.32
CA GLY A 157 -4.21 12.73 -8.78
C GLY A 157 -4.78 14.14 -9.04
N LEU A 158 -6.03 14.26 -9.44
CA LEU A 158 -6.72 15.52 -9.71
C LEU A 158 -7.34 16.08 -8.41
N PHE A 159 -6.49 16.25 -7.39
CA PHE A 159 -6.90 16.54 -6.02
C PHE A 159 -7.76 17.79 -5.88
N ASP A 160 -7.46 18.88 -6.58
CA ASP A 160 -8.27 20.10 -6.51
C ASP A 160 -9.70 19.90 -7.02
N ARG A 161 -9.87 19.10 -8.07
CA ARG A 161 -11.20 18.75 -8.59
C ARG A 161 -11.95 17.80 -7.64
N ALA A 162 -11.26 16.83 -7.04
CA ALA A 162 -11.82 15.94 -6.03
C ALA A 162 -12.30 16.74 -4.81
N LEU A 163 -11.46 17.65 -4.28
CA LEU A 163 -11.80 18.55 -3.19
C LEU A 163 -13.04 19.40 -3.51
N TRP A 164 -13.12 19.96 -4.72
CA TRP A 164 -14.29 20.71 -5.14
C TRP A 164 -15.56 19.84 -5.13
N CYS A 165 -15.49 18.62 -5.65
CA CYS A 165 -16.63 17.71 -5.63
C CYS A 165 -17.09 17.38 -4.21
N TRP A 166 -16.17 17.03 -3.31
CA TRP A 166 -16.51 16.71 -1.92
C TRP A 166 -16.96 17.96 -1.12
N GLN A 167 -16.47 19.15 -1.46
CA GLN A 167 -17.02 20.38 -0.91
C GLN A 167 -18.49 20.60 -1.33
N GLN A 168 -18.85 20.24 -2.58
CA GLN A 168 -20.25 20.25 -3.00
C GLN A 168 -21.09 19.23 -2.23
N VAL A 169 -20.51 18.08 -1.84
CA VAL A 169 -21.20 17.11 -0.97
C VAL A 169 -21.53 17.76 0.38
N ILE A 170 -20.57 18.41 1.04
CA ILE A 170 -20.80 19.09 2.34
C ILE A 170 -21.87 20.19 2.23
N GLU A 171 -21.89 20.92 1.12
CA GLU A 171 -22.91 21.98 0.91
C GLU A 171 -24.33 21.41 0.76
N MET A 172 -24.48 20.19 0.22
CA MET A 172 -25.75 19.53 0.00
C MET A 172 -26.18 18.66 1.19
N ASP A 173 -25.22 17.97 1.79
CA ASP A 173 -25.40 17.03 2.89
C ASP A 173 -24.21 17.16 3.86
N PRO A 174 -24.31 18.07 4.85
CA PRO A 174 -23.23 18.33 5.81
C PRO A 174 -22.86 17.13 6.68
N ASP A 175 -23.79 16.19 6.84
CA ASP A 175 -23.61 14.98 7.67
C ASP A 175 -23.26 13.73 6.83
N HIS A 176 -22.92 13.93 5.53
CA HIS A 176 -22.55 12.82 4.65
C HIS A 176 -21.34 12.05 5.23
N PRO A 177 -21.48 10.73 5.46
CA PRO A 177 -20.44 9.97 6.11
C PRO A 177 -19.13 9.96 5.32
N GLN A 178 -18.01 10.00 6.03
CA GLN A 178 -16.63 9.94 5.50
C GLN A 178 -16.21 11.07 4.54
N VAL A 179 -17.04 12.07 4.26
CA VAL A 179 -16.67 13.13 3.31
C VAL A 179 -15.48 13.94 3.81
N HIS A 180 -15.43 14.23 5.11
CA HIS A 180 -14.31 14.95 5.70
C HIS A 180 -13.02 14.10 5.68
N ALA A 181 -13.10 12.79 5.88
CA ALA A 181 -11.95 11.88 5.73
C ALA A 181 -11.38 11.93 4.30
N ARG A 182 -12.25 11.87 3.29
CA ARG A 182 -11.80 11.96 1.87
C ARG A 182 -11.17 13.32 1.54
N ILE A 183 -11.70 14.41 2.07
CA ILE A 183 -11.08 15.74 1.93
C ILE A 183 -9.72 15.78 2.63
N ALA A 184 -9.60 15.16 3.80
CA ALA A 184 -8.34 15.07 4.52
C ALA A 184 -7.29 14.30 3.70
N ASP A 185 -7.65 13.15 3.12
CA ASP A 185 -6.78 12.36 2.24
C ASP A 185 -6.26 13.20 1.07
N ALA A 186 -7.12 14.00 0.44
CA ALA A 186 -6.71 14.84 -0.68
C ALA A 186 -5.76 15.98 -0.26
N TYR A 187 -6.00 16.61 0.88
CA TYR A 187 -5.05 17.59 1.43
C TYR A 187 -3.74 16.96 1.83
N TRP A 188 -3.78 15.75 2.41
CA TRP A 188 -2.57 15.00 2.75
C TRP A 188 -1.76 14.66 1.51
N ALA A 189 -2.39 14.12 0.46
CA ALA A 189 -1.74 13.83 -0.82
C ALA A 189 -1.13 15.07 -1.49
N LYS A 190 -1.66 16.27 -1.24
CA LYS A 190 -1.10 17.56 -1.67
C LYS A 190 0.04 18.06 -0.77
N GLY A 191 0.30 17.41 0.38
CA GLY A 191 1.25 17.88 1.39
C GLY A 191 0.71 19.03 2.27
N GLU A 192 -0.57 19.32 2.22
CA GLU A 192 -1.24 20.36 3.04
C GLU A 192 -1.66 19.80 4.40
N LEU A 193 -0.66 19.30 5.18
CA LEU A 193 -0.86 18.49 6.39
C LEU A 193 -1.77 19.15 7.44
N SER A 194 -1.70 20.47 7.60
CA SER A 194 -2.53 21.18 8.58
C SER A 194 -4.02 21.20 8.19
N ALA A 195 -4.34 21.27 6.90
CA ALA A 195 -5.71 21.20 6.40
C ALA A 195 -6.24 19.75 6.54
N ALA A 196 -5.44 18.75 6.16
CA ALA A 196 -5.76 17.34 6.35
C ALA A 196 -6.13 17.03 7.81
N ARG A 197 -5.28 17.46 8.76
CA ARG A 197 -5.55 17.30 10.20
C ARG A 197 -6.90 17.90 10.60
N GLY A 198 -7.22 19.11 10.10
CA GLY A 198 -8.48 19.78 10.40
C GLY A 198 -9.68 18.91 10.01
N HIS A 199 -9.66 18.37 8.80
CA HIS A 199 -10.75 17.54 8.28
C HIS A 199 -10.84 16.16 8.96
N PHE A 200 -9.74 15.49 9.29
CA PHE A 200 -9.80 14.27 10.11
C PHE A 200 -10.42 14.53 11.50
N ILE A 201 -10.14 15.69 12.10
CA ILE A 201 -10.76 16.05 13.38
C ILE A 201 -12.27 16.30 13.23
N GLU A 202 -12.72 16.92 12.12
CA GLU A 202 -14.16 17.08 11.86
C GLU A 202 -14.84 15.71 11.67
N GLU A 203 -14.23 14.79 10.93
CA GLU A 203 -14.77 13.43 10.78
C GLU A 203 -14.89 12.70 12.15
N LEU A 204 -13.88 12.80 13.00
CA LEU A 204 -13.91 12.23 14.34
C LEU A 204 -14.88 12.91 15.31
N ARG A 205 -15.38 14.11 15.01
CA ARG A 205 -16.49 14.71 15.77
C ARG A 205 -17.83 14.06 15.45
N ALA A 206 -18.02 13.67 14.18
CA ALA A 206 -19.20 12.91 13.78
C ALA A 206 -19.10 11.43 14.19
N SER A 207 -17.94 10.82 14.04
CA SER A 207 -17.68 9.40 14.30
C SER A 207 -16.45 9.21 15.19
N PRO A 208 -16.52 9.43 16.53
CA PRO A 208 -15.35 9.42 17.40
C PRO A 208 -14.62 8.07 17.52
N GLY A 209 -15.30 6.98 17.15
CA GLY A 209 -14.77 5.61 17.20
C GLY A 209 -14.38 5.05 15.83
N ASP A 210 -14.27 5.87 14.79
CA ASP A 210 -13.82 5.43 13.48
C ASP A 210 -12.33 5.06 13.53
N LEU A 211 -12.04 3.75 13.44
CA LEU A 211 -10.68 3.21 13.58
C LEU A 211 -9.77 3.66 12.46
N ASP A 212 -10.28 3.68 11.24
CA ASP A 212 -9.51 4.03 10.05
C ASP A 212 -9.08 5.50 10.12
N VAL A 213 -10.02 6.39 10.45
CA VAL A 213 -9.74 7.82 10.61
C VAL A 213 -8.79 8.11 11.78
N LEU A 214 -8.89 7.33 12.89
CA LEU A 214 -7.95 7.45 14.02
C LEU A 214 -6.54 7.01 13.62
N LEU A 215 -6.40 5.94 12.81
CA LEU A 215 -5.13 5.46 12.27
C LEU A 215 -4.52 6.50 11.32
N ASP A 216 -5.29 6.96 10.34
CA ASP A 216 -4.85 7.95 9.36
C ASP A 216 -4.40 9.26 10.02
N LEU A 217 -5.17 9.76 11.00
CA LEU A 217 -4.77 10.93 11.79
C LEU A 217 -3.49 10.66 12.59
N GLY A 218 -3.32 9.45 13.14
CA GLY A 218 -2.10 9.04 13.83
C GLY A 218 -0.89 9.08 12.91
N GLU A 219 -1.00 8.56 11.71
CA GLU A 219 0.05 8.55 10.68
C GLU A 219 0.38 9.97 10.20
N LEU A 220 -0.63 10.78 9.92
CA LEU A 220 -0.46 12.19 9.58
C LEU A 220 0.32 12.94 10.67
N LEU A 221 0.00 12.71 11.94
CA LEU A 221 0.68 13.33 13.07
C LEU A 221 2.14 12.86 13.20
N VAL A 222 2.46 11.61 12.83
CA VAL A 222 3.86 11.13 12.72
C VAL A 222 4.60 11.92 11.65
N GLU A 223 3.99 12.12 10.47
CA GLU A 223 4.60 12.90 9.38
C GLU A 223 4.80 14.37 9.78
N MET A 224 3.86 14.96 10.53
CA MET A 224 3.99 16.32 11.09
C MET A 224 5.04 16.42 12.20
N GLY A 225 5.60 15.30 12.68
CA GLY A 225 6.54 15.24 13.79
C GLY A 225 5.89 15.34 15.18
N GLU A 226 4.57 15.34 15.26
CA GLU A 226 3.79 15.45 16.51
C GLU A 226 3.65 14.09 17.21
N ARG A 227 4.79 13.47 17.58
CA ARG A 227 4.86 12.08 18.08
C ARG A 227 3.95 11.78 19.27
N ALA A 228 3.83 12.71 20.23
CA ALA A 228 3.02 12.51 21.43
C ALA A 228 1.53 12.44 21.07
N ALA A 229 1.07 13.31 20.17
CA ALA A 229 -0.31 13.30 19.67
C ALA A 229 -0.61 12.05 18.84
N ALA A 230 0.33 11.64 17.97
CA ALA A 230 0.23 10.41 17.20
C ALA A 230 0.09 9.18 18.13
N GLY A 231 0.96 9.07 19.13
CA GLY A 231 0.89 7.99 20.11
C GLY A 231 -0.42 7.95 20.89
N GLU A 232 -1.05 9.11 21.11
CA GLU A 232 -2.38 9.17 21.73
C GLU A 232 -3.45 8.59 20.81
N LYS A 233 -3.42 8.91 19.50
CA LYS A 233 -4.38 8.37 18.53
C LYS A 233 -4.25 6.85 18.41
N PHE A 234 -3.05 6.32 18.27
CA PHE A 234 -2.83 4.87 18.25
C PHE A 234 -3.24 4.17 19.56
N ARG A 235 -3.13 4.83 20.71
CA ARG A 235 -3.68 4.25 21.96
C ARG A 235 -5.21 4.23 21.96
N GLN A 236 -5.87 5.28 21.46
CA GLN A 236 -7.33 5.30 21.28
C GLN A 236 -7.80 4.16 20.37
N VAL A 237 -7.09 3.88 19.28
CA VAL A 237 -7.35 2.71 18.43
C VAL A 237 -7.28 1.42 19.26
N LEU A 238 -6.25 1.24 20.10
CA LEU A 238 -6.10 0.03 20.92
C LEU A 238 -7.08 -0.08 22.09
N GLU A 239 -7.71 1.01 22.50
CA GLU A 239 -8.84 0.98 23.45
C GLU A 239 -10.09 0.39 22.80
N LEU A 240 -10.30 0.65 21.50
CA LEU A 240 -11.44 0.15 20.73
C LEU A 240 -11.15 -1.24 20.12
N SER A 241 -9.96 -1.44 19.59
CA SER A 241 -9.48 -2.69 18.99
C SER A 241 -8.12 -3.09 19.57
N PRO A 242 -8.06 -3.86 20.67
CA PRO A 242 -6.79 -4.17 21.37
C PRO A 242 -5.78 -4.97 20.58
N GLU A 243 -6.18 -5.60 19.48
CA GLU A 243 -5.34 -6.45 18.65
C GLU A 243 -4.96 -5.78 17.31
N GLU A 244 -5.27 -4.47 17.12
CA GLU A 244 -5.01 -3.76 15.88
C GLU A 244 -3.51 -3.67 15.59
N CYS A 245 -3.11 -4.34 14.49
CA CYS A 245 -1.70 -4.49 14.14
C CYS A 245 -1.02 -3.18 13.78
N THR A 246 -1.69 -2.32 13.03
CA THR A 246 -1.15 -1.03 12.56
C THR A 246 -0.85 -0.11 13.74
N ALA A 247 -1.78 -0.01 14.70
CA ALA A 247 -1.58 0.78 15.91
C ALA A 247 -0.41 0.26 16.77
N HIS A 248 -0.30 -1.07 16.93
CA HIS A 248 0.84 -1.67 17.61
C HIS A 248 2.15 -1.41 16.87
N PHE A 249 2.17 -1.51 15.55
CA PHE A 249 3.35 -1.29 14.74
C PHE A 249 3.87 0.16 14.89
N HIS A 250 3.00 1.16 14.74
CA HIS A 250 3.37 2.57 14.89
C HIS A 250 3.79 2.93 16.32
N LEU A 251 3.11 2.41 17.34
CA LEU A 251 3.57 2.57 18.74
C LEU A 251 4.95 1.92 18.97
N GLY A 252 5.22 0.80 18.29
CA GLY A 252 6.55 0.19 18.29
C GLY A 252 7.62 1.07 17.65
N GLN A 253 7.30 1.71 16.54
CA GLN A 253 8.19 2.67 15.87
C GLN A 253 8.47 3.90 16.74
N LEU A 254 7.45 4.47 17.37
CA LEU A 254 7.60 5.59 18.30
C LEU A 254 8.48 5.21 19.49
N ALA A 255 8.22 4.06 20.13
CA ALA A 255 9.04 3.54 21.23
C ALA A 255 10.50 3.33 20.79
N GLN A 256 10.75 2.78 19.60
CA GLN A 256 12.10 2.60 19.07
C GLN A 256 12.82 3.94 18.85
N GLN A 257 12.12 4.96 18.35
CA GLN A 257 12.66 6.31 18.15
C GLN A 257 12.99 7.02 19.49
N ASP A 258 12.20 6.75 20.53
CA ASP A 258 12.40 7.26 21.88
C ASP A 258 13.49 6.47 22.66
N GLY A 259 14.04 5.40 22.06
CA GLY A 259 15.06 4.55 22.66
C GLY A 259 14.50 3.44 23.56
N ASP A 260 13.19 3.32 23.71
CA ASP A 260 12.54 2.21 24.43
C ASP A 260 12.53 0.95 23.55
N LEU A 261 13.70 0.33 23.41
CA LEU A 261 13.84 -0.89 22.60
C LEU A 261 13.06 -2.08 23.20
N GLN A 262 12.78 -2.08 24.51
CA GLN A 262 12.02 -3.17 25.12
C GLN A 262 10.53 -3.04 24.80
N GLY A 263 9.97 -1.84 24.97
CA GLY A 263 8.59 -1.56 24.58
C GLY A 263 8.35 -1.79 23.09
N ALA A 264 9.30 -1.39 22.23
CA ALA A 264 9.22 -1.65 20.78
C ALA A 264 9.19 -3.14 20.48
N LEU A 265 10.07 -3.96 21.10
CA LEU A 265 10.06 -5.42 20.93
C LEU A 265 8.72 -6.05 21.29
N GLU A 266 8.11 -5.64 22.40
CA GLU A 266 6.82 -6.17 22.86
C GLU A 266 5.71 -5.85 21.85
N ARG A 267 5.70 -4.62 21.32
CA ARG A 267 4.73 -4.18 20.31
C ARG A 267 4.87 -4.97 19.01
N TYR A 268 6.08 -5.05 18.44
CA TYR A 268 6.28 -5.79 17.18
C TYR A 268 6.04 -7.31 17.33
N ARG A 269 6.33 -7.90 18.49
CA ARG A 269 5.98 -9.30 18.76
C ARG A 269 4.46 -9.50 18.81
N ARG A 270 3.71 -8.53 19.33
CA ARG A 270 2.25 -8.57 19.34
C ARG A 270 1.69 -8.49 17.93
N VAL A 271 2.23 -7.62 17.08
CA VAL A 271 1.91 -7.58 15.65
C VAL A 271 2.07 -8.97 15.02
N LEU A 272 3.25 -9.59 15.14
CA LEU A 272 3.51 -10.90 14.53
C LEU A 272 2.77 -12.07 15.16
N LYS A 273 2.22 -11.91 16.36
CA LYS A 273 1.33 -12.90 16.97
C LYS A 273 -0.03 -12.92 16.27
N ASN A 274 -0.53 -11.73 15.89
CA ASN A 274 -1.84 -11.55 15.26
C ASN A 274 -1.74 -11.72 13.73
N ASP A 275 -0.73 -11.10 13.11
CA ASP A 275 -0.42 -11.24 11.69
C ASP A 275 1.07 -11.58 11.50
N ARG A 276 1.34 -12.84 11.18
CA ARG A 276 2.71 -13.35 10.95
C ARG A 276 3.39 -12.78 9.70
N ALA A 277 2.61 -12.25 8.78
CA ALA A 277 3.09 -11.69 7.51
C ALA A 277 3.01 -10.16 7.48
N TYR A 278 2.77 -9.51 8.63
CA TYR A 278 2.67 -8.05 8.70
C TYR A 278 3.94 -7.39 8.13
N PRO A 279 3.78 -6.47 7.16
CA PRO A 279 4.92 -5.88 6.44
C PRO A 279 5.91 -5.19 7.38
N ALA A 280 7.21 -5.40 7.13
CA ALA A 280 8.32 -4.81 7.87
C ALA A 280 8.42 -5.17 9.37
N ALA A 281 7.47 -5.89 9.98
CA ALA A 281 7.51 -6.20 11.40
C ALA A 281 8.72 -7.08 11.78
N HIS A 282 9.02 -8.07 10.96
CA HIS A 282 10.22 -8.89 11.13
C HIS A 282 11.50 -8.07 10.94
N LEU A 283 11.53 -7.13 9.97
CA LEU A 283 12.67 -6.24 9.78
C LEU A 283 12.92 -5.39 11.02
N LYS A 284 11.88 -4.79 11.60
CA LYS A 284 12.01 -3.95 12.82
C LYS A 284 12.52 -4.77 14.01
N LEU A 285 12.05 -6.00 14.21
CA LEU A 285 12.60 -6.91 15.21
C LEU A 285 14.07 -7.24 14.93
N ALA A 286 14.43 -7.55 13.70
CA ALA A 286 15.80 -7.85 13.31
C ALA A 286 16.75 -6.68 13.59
N GLN A 287 16.33 -5.46 13.28
CA GLN A 287 17.07 -4.22 13.56
C GLN A 287 17.32 -4.04 15.07
N ILE A 288 16.29 -4.23 15.91
CA ILE A 288 16.42 -4.09 17.37
C ILE A 288 17.32 -5.20 17.94
N TYR A 289 17.17 -6.45 17.51
CA TYR A 289 18.06 -7.54 17.95
C TYR A 289 19.51 -7.29 17.54
N HIS A 290 19.74 -6.78 16.33
CA HIS A 290 21.09 -6.40 15.87
C HIS A 290 21.70 -5.31 16.75
N LEU A 291 20.95 -4.25 17.05
CA LEU A 291 21.39 -3.18 17.96
C LEU A 291 21.72 -3.68 19.37
N ARG A 292 21.02 -4.70 19.85
CA ARG A 292 21.26 -5.35 21.17
C ARG A 292 22.35 -6.42 21.14
N GLY A 293 22.96 -6.68 19.99
CA GLY A 293 23.98 -7.72 19.81
C GLY A 293 23.45 -9.15 19.70
N GLY A 294 22.13 -9.35 19.62
CA GLY A 294 21.45 -10.64 19.42
C GLY A 294 21.51 -11.08 17.98
N ARG A 295 22.69 -11.53 17.51
CA ARG A 295 22.94 -11.88 16.11
C ARG A 295 22.05 -12.99 15.60
N SER A 296 21.78 -14.02 16.40
CA SER A 296 20.98 -15.19 16.00
C SER A 296 19.54 -14.81 15.75
N GLU A 297 18.94 -14.03 16.64
CA GLU A 297 17.58 -13.53 16.57
C GLU A 297 17.43 -12.52 15.42
N ALA A 298 18.41 -11.64 15.24
CA ALA A 298 18.43 -10.71 14.11
C ALA A 298 18.43 -11.46 12.77
N LEU A 299 19.25 -12.50 12.63
CA LEU A 299 19.29 -13.34 11.42
C LEU A 299 17.98 -14.09 11.20
N TYR A 300 17.40 -14.65 12.26
CA TYR A 300 16.12 -15.35 12.16
C TYR A 300 15.05 -14.41 11.58
N HIS A 301 14.86 -13.24 12.19
CA HIS A 301 13.85 -12.30 11.75
C HIS A 301 14.17 -11.70 10.37
N ALA A 302 15.42 -11.39 10.06
CA ALA A 302 15.80 -10.90 8.73
C ALA A 302 15.48 -11.93 7.61
N ASN A 303 15.71 -13.23 7.88
CA ASN A 303 15.36 -14.27 6.93
C ASN A 303 13.83 -14.48 6.82
N CYS A 304 13.07 -14.36 7.92
CA CYS A 304 11.60 -14.37 7.87
C CYS A 304 11.07 -13.25 7.00
N GLU A 305 11.60 -12.02 7.16
CA GLU A 305 11.21 -10.88 6.32
C GLU A 305 11.55 -11.15 4.84
N LEU A 306 12.79 -11.61 4.55
CA LEU A 306 13.21 -11.90 3.19
C LEU A 306 12.35 -12.98 2.49
N ALA A 307 11.77 -13.89 3.26
CA ALA A 307 10.93 -14.97 2.73
C ALA A 307 9.53 -14.50 2.30
N GLN A 308 9.08 -13.34 2.75
CA GLN A 308 7.77 -12.80 2.36
C GLN A 308 7.76 -12.42 0.87
N PRO A 309 6.61 -12.55 0.16
CA PRO A 309 6.54 -12.33 -1.29
C PRO A 309 6.52 -10.86 -1.68
N ALA A 310 5.86 -10.00 -0.91
CA ALA A 310 5.67 -8.58 -1.20
C ALA A 310 6.43 -7.71 -0.22
N HIS A 311 7.13 -6.69 -0.74
CA HIS A 311 7.84 -5.70 0.07
C HIS A 311 7.88 -4.37 -0.68
N GLU A 312 7.84 -3.29 0.09
CA GLU A 312 8.17 -1.97 -0.42
C GLU A 312 9.67 -1.87 -0.71
N GLU A 313 10.04 -1.01 -1.68
CA GLU A 313 11.45 -0.79 -2.05
C GLU A 313 12.31 -0.42 -0.85
N GLN A 314 11.81 0.47 0.01
CA GLN A 314 12.53 0.94 1.20
C GLN A 314 12.79 -0.21 2.19
N THR A 315 11.80 -1.05 2.46
CA THR A 315 11.93 -2.22 3.34
C THR A 315 13.01 -3.18 2.83
N LEU A 316 13.03 -3.47 1.53
CA LEU A 316 14.06 -4.32 0.92
C LEU A 316 15.46 -3.70 0.98
N LEU A 317 15.58 -2.36 0.82
CA LEU A 317 16.87 -1.66 0.95
C LEU A 317 17.39 -1.73 2.39
N GLU A 318 16.53 -1.49 3.37
CA GLU A 318 16.89 -1.58 4.80
C GLU A 318 17.28 -3.02 5.18
N LEU A 319 16.49 -4.00 4.72
CA LEU A 319 16.77 -5.42 4.95
C LEU A 319 18.11 -5.85 4.33
N GLY A 320 18.36 -5.45 3.09
CA GLY A 320 19.63 -5.73 2.41
C GLY A 320 20.83 -5.14 3.15
N ASN A 321 20.72 -3.91 3.65
CA ASN A 321 21.76 -3.27 4.46
C ASN A 321 21.99 -4.02 5.78
N LEU A 322 20.92 -4.37 6.50
CA LEU A 322 21.01 -5.16 7.72
C LEU A 322 21.68 -6.53 7.49
N LEU A 323 21.32 -7.21 6.39
CA LEU A 323 21.92 -8.49 6.02
C LEU A 323 23.42 -8.35 5.69
N MET A 324 23.83 -7.25 5.06
CA MET A 324 25.25 -6.92 4.85
C MET A 324 25.98 -6.76 6.19
N ASP A 325 25.42 -6.01 7.14
CA ASP A 325 26.01 -5.78 8.47
C ASP A 325 26.09 -7.09 9.26
N LEU A 326 25.13 -7.98 9.08
CA LEU A 326 25.13 -9.33 9.63
C LEU A 326 26.05 -10.30 8.86
N GLY A 327 26.71 -9.85 7.78
CA GLY A 327 27.61 -10.67 6.96
C GLY A 327 26.94 -11.69 6.07
N GLN A 328 25.63 -11.59 5.85
CA GLN A 328 24.83 -12.49 4.99
C GLN A 328 24.78 -11.95 3.55
N LEU A 329 25.95 -11.91 2.90
CA LEU A 329 26.12 -11.26 1.59
C LEU A 329 25.22 -11.88 0.50
N GLY A 330 24.99 -13.21 0.51
CA GLY A 330 24.09 -13.87 -0.42
C GLY A 330 22.63 -13.45 -0.26
N SER A 331 22.15 -13.34 0.99
CA SER A 331 20.80 -12.87 1.27
C SER A 331 20.65 -11.38 0.96
N ALA A 332 21.67 -10.56 1.20
CA ALA A 332 21.69 -9.15 0.83
C ALA A 332 21.60 -8.97 -0.70
N GLU A 333 22.34 -9.79 -1.47
CA GLU A 333 22.26 -9.81 -2.94
C GLU A 333 20.82 -10.11 -3.41
N VAL A 334 20.13 -11.07 -2.79
CA VAL A 334 18.73 -11.36 -3.10
C VAL A 334 17.83 -10.16 -2.80
N ALA A 335 17.98 -9.51 -1.64
CA ALA A 335 17.17 -8.35 -1.28
C ALA A 335 17.34 -7.21 -2.29
N PHE A 336 18.58 -6.81 -2.62
CA PHE A 336 18.82 -5.75 -3.62
C PHE A 336 18.41 -6.17 -5.03
N GLY A 337 18.53 -7.46 -5.37
CA GLY A 337 18.04 -8.02 -6.63
C GLY A 337 16.52 -7.85 -6.79
N ARG A 338 15.74 -8.09 -5.71
CA ARG A 338 14.30 -7.84 -5.69
C ARG A 338 13.98 -6.35 -5.89
N VAL A 339 14.70 -5.43 -5.24
CA VAL A 339 14.54 -3.99 -5.50
C VAL A 339 14.71 -3.70 -6.99
N LEU A 340 15.76 -4.23 -7.61
CA LEU A 340 16.05 -3.99 -9.03
C LEU A 340 15.06 -4.66 -9.99
N SER A 341 14.33 -5.67 -9.56
CA SER A 341 13.25 -6.27 -10.36
C SER A 341 12.02 -5.38 -10.44
N VAL A 342 11.72 -4.63 -9.35
CA VAL A 342 10.60 -3.67 -9.27
C VAL A 342 11.02 -2.31 -9.84
N ASN A 343 12.18 -1.82 -9.43
CA ASN A 343 12.73 -0.53 -9.86
C ASN A 343 14.14 -0.70 -10.46
N PRO A 344 14.26 -1.02 -11.77
CA PRO A 344 15.56 -1.19 -12.44
C PRO A 344 16.43 0.07 -12.44
N ARG A 345 15.86 1.24 -12.13
CA ARG A 345 16.55 2.53 -12.09
C ARG A 345 16.92 2.99 -10.67
N SER A 346 16.80 2.13 -9.65
CA SER A 346 17.26 2.42 -8.30
C SER A 346 18.79 2.48 -8.26
N ALA A 347 19.36 3.69 -8.26
CA ALA A 347 20.82 3.90 -8.14
C ALA A 347 21.35 3.40 -6.79
N GLY A 348 20.57 3.56 -5.70
CA GLY A 348 20.89 3.08 -4.36
C GLY A 348 21.00 1.56 -4.30
N ALA A 349 20.02 0.84 -4.85
CA ALA A 349 20.06 -0.63 -4.89
C ALA A 349 21.26 -1.15 -5.71
N ARG A 350 21.55 -0.55 -6.88
CA ARG A 350 22.71 -0.91 -7.67
C ARG A 350 24.03 -0.65 -6.95
N HIS A 351 24.11 0.46 -6.22
CA HIS A 351 25.28 0.78 -5.39
C HIS A 351 25.45 -0.25 -4.26
N ASN A 352 24.41 -0.55 -3.51
CA ASN A 352 24.48 -1.49 -2.38
C ASN A 352 24.77 -2.92 -2.87
N LEU A 353 24.19 -3.32 -4.01
CA LEU A 353 24.55 -4.59 -4.66
C LEU A 353 26.02 -4.63 -5.09
N ALA A 354 26.53 -3.52 -5.65
CA ALA A 354 27.96 -3.41 -5.97
C ALA A 354 28.84 -3.59 -4.73
N VAL A 355 28.50 -2.94 -3.63
CA VAL A 355 29.21 -3.11 -2.34
C VAL A 355 29.18 -4.53 -1.86
N THR A 356 28.00 -5.17 -1.89
CA THR A 356 27.79 -6.58 -1.50
C THR A 356 28.69 -7.51 -2.30
N LEU A 357 28.72 -7.35 -3.62
CA LEU A 357 29.56 -8.14 -4.53
C LEU A 357 31.07 -7.92 -4.31
N LEU A 358 31.47 -6.67 -4.05
CA LEU A 358 32.86 -6.35 -3.69
C LEU A 358 33.29 -7.02 -2.38
N MET A 359 32.42 -7.01 -1.37
CA MET A 359 32.64 -7.68 -0.08
C MET A 359 32.68 -9.22 -0.26
N ALA A 360 31.91 -9.77 -1.17
CA ALA A 360 31.94 -11.19 -1.54
C ALA A 360 33.15 -11.59 -2.41
N GLY A 361 34.04 -10.64 -2.78
CA GLY A 361 35.19 -10.90 -3.64
C GLY A 361 34.86 -10.97 -5.14
N ARG A 362 33.61 -10.78 -5.53
CA ARG A 362 33.15 -10.74 -6.93
C ARG A 362 33.38 -9.37 -7.55
N THR A 363 34.68 -8.99 -7.60
CA THR A 363 35.10 -7.61 -7.88
C THR A 363 34.64 -7.09 -9.26
N ASP A 364 34.68 -7.93 -10.30
CA ASP A 364 34.30 -7.49 -11.66
C ASP A 364 32.81 -7.20 -11.77
N GLU A 365 31.96 -8.01 -11.17
CA GLU A 365 30.52 -7.81 -11.11
C GLU A 365 30.17 -6.57 -10.29
N GLY A 366 30.83 -6.38 -9.14
CA GLY A 366 30.67 -5.18 -8.33
C GLY A 366 31.03 -3.90 -9.08
N ILE A 367 32.12 -3.90 -9.88
CA ILE A 367 32.49 -2.79 -10.75
C ILE A 367 31.39 -2.48 -11.77
N GLU A 368 30.80 -3.50 -12.38
CA GLU A 368 29.76 -3.28 -13.38
C GLU A 368 28.50 -2.66 -12.77
N HIS A 369 28.03 -3.16 -11.62
CA HIS A 369 26.89 -2.58 -10.91
C HIS A 369 27.17 -1.13 -10.44
N ALA A 370 28.37 -0.84 -9.94
CA ALA A 370 28.74 0.51 -9.57
C ALA A 370 28.75 1.48 -10.77
N LYS A 371 29.20 1.04 -11.94
CA LYS A 371 29.12 1.84 -13.18
C LYS A 371 27.68 2.06 -13.62
N GLN A 372 26.82 1.05 -13.47
CA GLN A 372 25.38 1.19 -13.79
C GLN A 372 24.71 2.18 -12.84
N ALA A 373 25.07 2.21 -11.55
CA ALA A 373 24.61 3.23 -10.62
C ALA A 373 24.99 4.64 -11.09
N LEU A 374 26.24 4.83 -11.60
CA LEU A 374 26.70 6.11 -12.16
C LEU A 374 26.04 6.50 -13.49
N LYS A 375 25.57 5.53 -14.31
CA LYS A 375 24.76 5.86 -15.49
C LYS A 375 23.41 6.45 -15.11
N ILE A 376 22.84 6.01 -13.97
CA ILE A 376 21.57 6.51 -13.44
C ILE A 376 21.78 7.85 -12.74
N GLN A 377 22.79 7.91 -11.86
CA GLN A 377 23.15 9.09 -11.08
C GLN A 377 24.63 9.46 -11.29
N PRO A 378 24.95 10.30 -12.27
CA PRO A 378 26.35 10.59 -12.65
C PRO A 378 27.22 11.18 -11.54
N LYS A 379 26.63 11.86 -10.57
CA LYS A 379 27.34 12.46 -9.43
C LYS A 379 27.27 11.64 -8.14
N TYR A 380 27.10 10.31 -8.24
CA TYR A 380 27.01 9.44 -7.08
C TYR A 380 28.38 9.16 -6.49
N MET A 381 28.83 10.04 -5.60
CA MET A 381 30.17 10.02 -4.97
C MET A 381 30.53 8.67 -4.33
N LEU A 382 29.59 8.02 -3.61
CA LEU A 382 29.83 6.72 -2.96
C LEU A 382 30.14 5.61 -3.98
N ALA A 383 29.49 5.62 -5.14
CA ALA A 383 29.79 4.66 -6.19
C ALA A 383 31.20 4.87 -6.78
N MET A 384 31.63 6.13 -6.95
CA MET A 384 33.00 6.46 -7.40
C MET A 384 34.03 6.07 -6.37
N HIS A 385 33.75 6.28 -5.07
CA HIS A 385 34.59 5.83 -3.97
C HIS A 385 34.81 4.31 -4.03
N ASN A 386 33.73 3.53 -4.18
CA ASN A 386 33.78 2.06 -4.23
C ASN A 386 34.48 1.55 -5.51
N LEU A 387 34.28 2.21 -6.66
CA LEU A 387 35.06 1.93 -7.87
C LEU A 387 36.56 2.17 -7.66
N THR A 388 36.92 3.25 -6.95
CA THR A 388 38.33 3.52 -6.61
C THR A 388 38.91 2.37 -5.79
N LEU A 389 38.21 1.90 -4.75
CA LEU A 389 38.64 0.77 -3.94
C LEU A 389 38.73 -0.54 -4.75
N ALA A 390 37.73 -0.82 -5.58
CA ALA A 390 37.71 -2.01 -6.42
C ALA A 390 38.89 -2.03 -7.41
N TYR A 391 39.19 -0.94 -8.09
CA TYR A 391 40.33 -0.85 -8.98
C TYR A 391 41.68 -0.84 -8.22
N LEU A 392 41.71 -0.32 -7.00
CA LEU A 392 42.88 -0.43 -6.14
C LEU A 392 43.18 -1.89 -5.76
N THR A 393 42.15 -2.66 -5.44
CA THR A 393 42.27 -4.11 -5.17
C THR A 393 42.77 -4.87 -6.39
N LYS A 394 42.29 -4.53 -7.59
CA LYS A 394 42.79 -5.07 -8.87
C LYS A 394 44.18 -4.58 -9.28
N ARG A 395 44.77 -3.65 -8.53
CA ARG A 395 46.04 -2.96 -8.85
C ARG A 395 45.99 -2.15 -10.13
N ASP A 396 44.80 -1.78 -10.61
CA ASP A 396 44.62 -0.85 -11.72
C ASP A 396 44.63 0.60 -11.19
N PHE A 397 45.84 1.12 -10.98
CA PHE A 397 46.05 2.44 -10.41
C PHE A 397 45.59 3.57 -11.32
N THR A 398 45.51 3.31 -12.63
CA THR A 398 45.06 4.30 -13.62
C THR A 398 43.58 4.57 -13.46
N ARG A 399 42.76 3.51 -13.44
CA ARG A 399 41.30 3.63 -13.25
C ARG A 399 40.97 4.06 -11.83
N ALA A 400 41.70 3.56 -10.80
CA ALA A 400 41.54 4.02 -9.43
C ALA A 400 41.75 5.53 -9.30
N ARG A 401 42.78 6.11 -9.95
CA ARG A 401 43.00 7.56 -9.94
C ARG A 401 41.93 8.35 -10.69
N PHE A 402 41.44 7.81 -11.79
CA PHE A 402 40.35 8.43 -12.53
C PHE A 402 39.12 8.62 -11.67
N TRP A 403 38.58 7.53 -11.10
CA TRP A 403 37.39 7.59 -10.28
C TRP A 403 37.55 8.40 -8.99
N LEU A 404 38.76 8.37 -8.40
CA LEU A 404 39.09 9.21 -7.27
C LEU A 404 39.09 10.70 -7.65
N GLY A 405 39.60 11.06 -8.84
CA GLY A 405 39.56 12.40 -9.38
C GLY A 405 38.13 12.90 -9.51
N GLU A 406 37.27 12.14 -10.21
CA GLU A 406 35.84 12.45 -10.37
C GLU A 406 35.13 12.65 -9.01
N ALA A 407 35.43 11.81 -8.02
CA ALA A 407 34.87 11.95 -6.68
C ALA A 407 35.35 13.23 -5.94
N LEU A 408 36.66 13.57 -6.07
CA LEU A 408 37.23 14.76 -5.47
C LEU A 408 36.79 16.06 -6.14
N ASP A 409 36.43 16.02 -7.43
CA ASP A 409 35.87 17.16 -8.15
C ASP A 409 34.46 17.50 -7.64
N ILE A 410 33.74 16.50 -7.14
CA ILE A 410 32.42 16.69 -6.49
C ILE A 410 32.58 17.16 -5.03
N ALA A 411 33.48 16.53 -4.27
CA ALA A 411 33.69 16.80 -2.85
C ALA A 411 35.20 16.90 -2.49
N PRO A 412 35.84 18.05 -2.77
CA PRO A 412 37.29 18.22 -2.57
C PRO A 412 37.73 18.09 -1.13
N ASP A 413 36.85 18.43 -0.22
CA ASP A 413 37.15 18.51 1.23
C ASP A 413 36.78 17.26 2.02
N GLU A 414 36.20 16.23 1.35
CA GLU A 414 35.76 15.00 2.01
C GLU A 414 36.95 14.22 2.60
N PRO A 415 37.00 14.04 3.94
CA PRO A 415 38.15 13.42 4.60
C PRO A 415 38.47 12.01 4.14
N GLN A 416 37.42 11.21 3.82
CA GLN A 416 37.58 9.84 3.37
C GLN A 416 38.23 9.78 1.99
N LEU A 417 37.89 10.69 1.09
CA LEU A 417 38.50 10.78 -0.24
C LEU A 417 39.96 11.23 -0.16
N ARG A 418 40.30 12.13 0.75
CA ARG A 418 41.69 12.55 1.02
C ARG A 418 42.54 11.38 1.54
N GLN A 419 42.00 10.59 2.48
CA GLN A 419 42.68 9.38 2.97
C GLN A 419 42.84 8.35 1.84
N LEU A 420 41.80 8.15 1.00
CA LEU A 420 41.85 7.24 -0.13
C LEU A 420 42.90 7.70 -1.15
N ARG A 421 43.05 9.01 -1.38
CA ARG A 421 44.10 9.58 -2.25
C ARG A 421 45.48 9.20 -1.77
N ALA A 422 45.74 9.29 -0.44
CA ALA A 422 47.01 8.88 0.15
C ALA A 422 47.23 7.36 -0.07
N ARG A 423 46.21 6.52 0.16
CA ARG A 423 46.28 5.06 -0.04
C ARG A 423 46.61 4.71 -1.51
N VAL A 424 45.93 5.31 -2.48
CA VAL A 424 46.16 5.08 -3.93
C VAL A 424 47.60 5.48 -4.31
N ARG A 425 48.10 6.63 -3.79
CA ARG A 425 49.47 7.09 -4.02
C ARG A 425 50.51 6.12 -3.42
N MET A 426 50.33 5.68 -2.19
CA MET A 426 51.23 4.74 -1.54
C MET A 426 51.24 3.38 -2.22
N ALA A 427 50.08 2.81 -2.56
CA ALA A 427 49.97 1.54 -3.26
C ALA A 427 50.71 1.56 -4.61
N ARG A 428 50.60 2.65 -5.37
CA ARG A 428 51.32 2.85 -6.63
C ARG A 428 52.85 2.90 -6.40
N LEU A 429 53.33 3.64 -5.43
CA LEU A 429 54.75 3.72 -5.09
C LEU A 429 55.31 2.34 -4.70
N MET A 430 54.62 1.60 -3.84
CA MET A 430 55.00 0.24 -3.46
C MET A 430 55.01 -0.74 -4.67
N ALA A 431 54.07 -0.63 -5.55
CA ALA A 431 54.03 -1.44 -6.77
C ALA A 431 55.22 -1.11 -7.70
N ALA A 432 55.55 0.16 -7.84
CA ALA A 432 56.74 0.61 -8.61
C ALA A 432 58.04 0.12 -7.99
N ALA A 433 58.18 0.21 -6.66
CA ALA A 433 59.36 -0.25 -5.95
C ALA A 433 59.57 -1.78 -6.09
N ARG A 434 58.47 -2.57 -6.04
CA ARG A 434 58.51 -4.04 -6.27
C ARG A 434 58.84 -4.43 -7.70
N ALA A 435 58.58 -3.60 -8.67
CA ALA A 435 58.87 -3.84 -10.09
C ALA A 435 60.31 -3.47 -10.46
N TRP A 436 60.99 -2.63 -9.66
CA TRP A 436 62.35 -2.13 -9.94
C TRP A 436 63.40 -3.27 -10.06
N PRO A 437 63.54 -4.22 -9.09
CA PRO A 437 64.53 -5.26 -9.22
C PRO A 437 64.33 -6.16 -10.46
N ARG A 438 63.11 -6.42 -10.85
CA ARG A 438 62.76 -7.26 -12.05
C ARG A 438 63.11 -6.58 -13.38
N ARG A 439 63.14 -5.25 -13.44
CA ARG A 439 63.55 -4.48 -14.64
C ARG A 439 65.05 -4.43 -14.83
N LEU A 440 65.80 -4.48 -13.74
CA LEU A 440 67.28 -4.53 -13.77
C LEU A 440 67.77 -5.92 -14.26
N LEU A 441 67.13 -6.96 -13.79
CA LEU A 441 67.47 -8.36 -14.23
C LEU A 441 67.09 -8.62 -15.71
N ARG A 442 66.10 -7.95 -16.28
CA ARG A 442 65.73 -8.09 -17.71
C ARG A 442 66.58 -7.22 -18.66
N ARG A 443 67.41 -6.28 -18.15
CA ARG A 443 68.38 -5.51 -18.94
C ARG A 443 69.76 -6.07 -18.89
N ALA A 444 70.04 -7.08 -18.06
CA ALA A 444 71.30 -7.78 -17.91
C ALA A 444 71.36 -9.16 -18.57
N SER A 445 70.21 -9.54 -19.22
CA SER A 445 70.08 -10.72 -20.13
C SER A 445 69.85 -10.17 -21.55
#